data_58509a392e445b720d2669d2d900805e
#
_entry.id   58509a392e445b720d2669d2d900805e
#
_cell.length_a   1.000
_cell.length_b   1.000
_cell.length_c   1.000
_cell.angle_alpha   90.00
_cell.angle_beta   90.00
_cell.angle_gamma   90.00
#
_symmetry.space_group_name_H-M   'P 1'
#
loop_
_entity.id
_entity.type
_entity.pdbx_description
1 polymer ?
#
loop_
_entity_poly.entity_id
_entity_poly.type
_entity_poly.pdbx_seq_one_letter_code
_entity_poly.pdbx_strand_id
1 'polypeptide(L)'
;MKKTYIMKTVCAVSLTAACAWGLAGCSSEGNASTGTGGVAGTVNGVEIAEDTVTNYIQGVREQLGADDEESWGTWLSQNEYTPASVREEVFNSYAQRELLKEGVEEKGITVESSEIDEQIDKVKQNYDTDEKWQAALDQAGMTEESYRAEIEQKLKENKLYASFASDEDPSDADMLQYAQMYATAYDGSKRSSHILFNSDDEATAQEVLDKLNSGELDFVDAVKEYSQDPGSVELDGDVGWNNPSNLAQEYKDGLEPLEKDQLSGLVTTQFGIHIIKCTDVYTAPEEVTSLDQIPEEWISVIASSLKSTRQQEAYQQWLDEATEAADIKINDMPQGLPYDVDMSKYPAPSTDEGTDGATDGATDGSSEGEATDGQPADGSDAPASEDAAATDGAAEGAADGAAEGDADAGSTEGGDAAAADGQPAEAA
;
A
#
# COMPACT_ATOMS: atom_id res chain seq x y z
N MET A 1 -0.33 6.29 42.66
CA MET A 1 -0.47 7.27 41.56
C MET A 1 -0.39 6.48 40.29
N LYS A 2 -1.52 6.25 39.60
CA LYS A 2 -1.54 5.59 38.29
C LYS A 2 -0.89 6.53 37.29
N LYS A 3 0.29 6.19 36.77
CA LYS A 3 0.86 6.86 35.61
C LYS A 3 0.03 6.42 34.39
N THR A 4 -0.85 7.28 33.96
CA THR A 4 -1.53 7.15 32.66
C THR A 4 -0.45 7.33 31.60
N TYR A 5 -0.01 6.26 30.97
CA TYR A 5 0.79 6.31 29.76
C TYR A 5 -0.14 6.81 28.64
N ILE A 6 -0.13 8.11 28.41
CA ILE A 6 -0.69 8.69 27.20
C ILE A 6 0.30 8.30 26.10
N MET A 7 -0.03 7.25 25.34
CA MET A 7 0.60 6.96 24.08
C MET A 7 0.37 8.20 23.19
N LYS A 8 1.38 9.09 23.15
CA LYS A 8 1.42 10.10 22.11
C LYS A 8 1.60 9.36 20.82
N THR A 9 0.55 9.32 20.01
CA THR A 9 0.64 8.97 18.59
C THR A 9 1.51 10.05 17.93
N VAL A 10 2.82 9.92 18.13
CA VAL A 10 3.79 10.67 17.35
C VAL A 10 3.99 9.84 16.09
N CYS A 11 3.81 10.46 14.94
CA CYS A 11 4.01 9.89 13.63
C CYS A 11 5.31 9.06 13.57
N ALA A 12 5.20 7.77 13.82
CA ALA A 12 6.27 6.77 13.71
C ALA A 12 6.54 6.41 12.24
N VAL A 13 6.46 7.38 11.33
CA VAL A 13 6.62 7.15 9.88
C VAL A 13 8.07 6.82 9.51
N SER A 14 9.05 7.17 10.34
CA SER A 14 10.47 6.98 10.00
C SER A 14 11.09 5.66 10.48
N LEU A 15 10.60 5.07 11.56
CA LEU A 15 11.12 3.78 12.06
C LEU A 15 10.37 2.57 11.47
N THR A 16 9.10 2.72 11.13
CA THR A 16 8.31 1.62 10.56
C THR A 16 8.63 1.30 9.11
N ALA A 17 9.13 2.26 8.33
CA ALA A 17 9.55 2.01 6.93
C ALA A 17 10.83 1.17 6.84
N ALA A 18 11.68 1.18 7.88
CA ALA A 18 12.90 0.35 7.95
C ALA A 18 12.60 -1.10 8.40
N CYS A 19 11.41 -1.35 8.96
CA CYS A 19 11.06 -2.65 9.54
C CYS A 19 10.72 -3.75 8.52
N ALA A 20 10.56 -3.41 7.23
CA ALA A 20 10.13 -4.39 6.23
C ALA A 20 11.23 -5.40 5.81
N TRP A 21 12.50 -5.14 6.14
CA TRP A 21 13.63 -5.93 5.63
C TRP A 21 14.67 -6.37 6.70
N GLY A 22 14.47 -6.07 7.97
CA GLY A 22 15.51 -6.23 8.98
C GLY A 22 15.20 -7.15 10.17
N LEU A 23 14.32 -8.16 10.05
CA LEU A 23 13.96 -9.05 11.15
C LEU A 23 14.70 -10.39 11.15
N ALA A 24 15.84 -10.46 10.50
CA ALA A 24 16.72 -11.63 10.51
C ALA A 24 17.57 -11.67 11.78
N GLY A 25 16.96 -11.82 12.91
CA GLY A 25 17.76 -12.01 14.11
C GLY A 25 16.95 -12.12 15.38
N CYS A 26 16.29 -13.23 15.60
CA CYS A 26 16.08 -13.83 16.92
C CYS A 26 14.95 -14.86 16.89
N SER A 27 15.18 -15.98 16.24
CA SER A 27 14.59 -17.24 16.70
C SER A 27 15.73 -18.22 16.95
N SER A 28 16.43 -18.02 18.06
CA SER A 28 17.25 -19.10 18.64
C SER A 28 16.79 -19.31 20.06
N GLU A 29 15.83 -20.19 20.25
CA GLU A 29 15.83 -21.01 21.43
C GLU A 29 17.16 -21.76 21.46
N GLY A 30 18.02 -21.34 22.37
CA GLY A 30 19.22 -22.10 22.75
C GLY A 30 20.51 -21.72 22.05
N ASN A 31 21.01 -20.51 22.27
CA ASN A 31 22.43 -20.30 22.49
C ASN A 31 22.61 -19.12 23.45
N ALA A 32 23.11 -19.38 24.63
CA ALA A 32 23.52 -18.36 25.59
C ALA A 32 24.63 -17.52 24.91
N SER A 33 24.25 -16.50 24.19
CA SER A 33 25.14 -15.41 23.82
C SER A 33 25.64 -14.81 25.12
N THR A 34 26.92 -14.58 25.23
CA THR A 34 27.56 -13.82 26.32
C THR A 34 27.17 -12.36 26.23
N GLY A 35 25.87 -12.09 26.16
CA GLY A 35 25.30 -10.76 26.07
C GLY A 35 25.37 -10.03 27.40
N THR A 36 25.68 -8.77 27.34
CA THR A 36 25.88 -7.88 28.48
C THR A 36 24.57 -7.32 29.05
N GLY A 37 23.41 -7.71 28.46
CA GLY A 37 22.20 -6.89 28.58
C GLY A 37 21.16 -7.32 29.63
N GLY A 38 21.05 -8.57 29.99
CA GLY A 38 19.97 -9.01 30.89
C GLY A 38 18.59 -8.93 30.22
N VAL A 39 17.58 -8.52 31.00
CA VAL A 39 16.18 -8.40 30.57
C VAL A 39 15.81 -6.93 30.37
N ALA A 40 15.39 -6.55 29.17
CA ALA A 40 14.92 -5.21 28.86
C ALA A 40 13.59 -4.89 29.56
N GLY A 41 12.74 -5.89 29.70
CA GLY A 41 11.46 -5.79 30.39
C GLY A 41 10.64 -7.06 30.26
N THR A 42 9.40 -6.99 30.74
CA THR A 42 8.44 -8.12 30.66
C THR A 42 7.09 -7.67 30.16
N VAL A 43 6.39 -8.57 29.47
CA VAL A 43 4.99 -8.42 29.04
C VAL A 43 4.23 -9.65 29.53
N ASN A 44 3.26 -9.48 30.42
CA ASN A 44 2.50 -10.57 31.03
C ASN A 44 3.39 -11.68 31.62
N GLY A 45 4.61 -11.32 32.08
CA GLY A 45 5.59 -12.24 32.61
C GLY A 45 6.53 -12.87 31.58
N VAL A 46 6.34 -12.66 30.28
CA VAL A 46 7.28 -13.05 29.22
C VAL A 46 8.44 -12.04 29.20
N GLU A 47 9.67 -12.52 29.27
CA GLU A 47 10.87 -11.69 29.26
C GLU A 47 11.28 -11.31 27.84
N ILE A 48 11.53 -10.01 27.61
CA ILE A 48 12.18 -9.49 26.41
C ILE A 48 13.64 -9.21 26.75
N ALA A 49 14.57 -9.91 26.09
CA ALA A 49 16.00 -9.78 26.36
C ALA A 49 16.53 -8.41 25.87
N GLU A 50 17.47 -7.82 26.63
CA GLU A 50 18.14 -6.58 26.24
C GLU A 50 18.91 -6.72 24.94
N ASP A 51 19.51 -7.90 24.71
CA ASP A 51 20.24 -8.18 23.46
C ASP A 51 19.32 -8.15 22.25
N THR A 52 18.06 -8.57 22.38
CA THR A 52 17.05 -8.48 21.31
C THR A 52 16.79 -7.03 20.91
N VAL A 53 16.57 -6.16 21.89
CA VAL A 53 16.35 -4.72 21.67
C VAL A 53 17.62 -4.08 21.10
N THR A 54 18.78 -4.41 21.66
CA THR A 54 20.08 -3.87 21.23
C THR A 54 20.39 -4.23 19.77
N ASN A 55 20.23 -5.50 19.41
CA ASN A 55 20.51 -5.98 18.05
C ASN A 55 19.60 -5.32 17.02
N TYR A 56 18.32 -5.12 17.36
CA TYR A 56 17.39 -4.39 16.50
C TYR A 56 17.86 -2.95 16.26
N ILE A 57 18.19 -2.22 17.34
CA ILE A 57 18.68 -0.84 17.23
C ILE A 57 19.95 -0.75 16.40
N GLN A 58 20.87 -1.70 16.56
CA GLN A 58 22.10 -1.76 15.77
C GLN A 58 21.80 -1.99 14.29
N GLY A 59 20.90 -2.90 13.94
CA GLY A 59 20.47 -3.09 12.55
C GLY A 59 19.84 -1.84 11.95
N VAL A 60 19.03 -1.10 12.72
CA VAL A 60 18.48 0.20 12.28
C VAL A 60 19.60 1.22 12.03
N ARG A 61 20.60 1.30 12.91
CA ARG A 61 21.75 2.20 12.75
C ARG A 61 22.55 1.89 11.48
N GLU A 62 22.80 0.60 11.21
CA GLU A 62 23.45 0.15 9.97
C GLU A 62 22.66 0.57 8.73
N GLN A 63 21.36 0.37 8.72
CA GLN A 63 20.50 0.77 7.60
C GLN A 63 20.47 2.27 7.36
N LEU A 64 20.55 3.07 8.44
CA LEU A 64 20.60 4.53 8.38
C LEU A 64 22.00 5.07 8.04
N GLY A 65 23.03 4.21 7.97
CA GLY A 65 24.43 4.63 7.86
C GLY A 65 24.90 5.45 9.07
N ALA A 66 24.31 5.15 10.25
CA ALA A 66 24.59 5.83 11.52
C ALA A 66 25.38 4.94 12.48
N ASP A 67 26.41 4.25 11.96
CA ASP A 67 27.23 3.28 12.72
C ASP A 67 28.12 3.91 13.76
N ASP A 68 28.58 5.13 13.53
CA ASP A 68 29.41 5.88 14.45
C ASP A 68 28.59 6.73 15.44
N GLU A 69 29.25 7.17 16.55
CA GLU A 69 28.59 7.96 17.60
C GLU A 69 28.07 9.31 17.10
N GLU A 70 28.82 9.97 16.18
CA GLU A 70 28.47 11.31 15.68
C GLU A 70 27.24 11.27 14.78
N SER A 71 27.23 10.36 13.82
CA SER A 71 26.08 10.16 12.90
C SER A 71 24.82 9.75 13.65
N TRP A 72 24.96 8.82 14.60
CA TRP A 72 23.85 8.37 15.43
C TRP A 72 23.30 9.48 16.35
N GLY A 73 24.17 10.17 17.07
CA GLY A 73 23.77 11.27 17.96
C GLY A 73 23.09 12.41 17.20
N THR A 74 23.60 12.72 15.99
CA THR A 74 23.00 13.71 15.09
C THR A 74 21.59 13.28 14.63
N TRP A 75 21.45 12.00 14.20
CA TRP A 75 20.16 11.46 13.78
C TRP A 75 19.14 11.49 14.93
N LEU A 76 19.52 11.06 16.12
CA LEU A 76 18.66 11.12 17.31
C LEU A 76 18.19 12.56 17.58
N SER A 77 19.10 13.52 17.56
CA SER A 77 18.78 14.93 17.81
C SER A 77 17.84 15.51 16.77
N GLN A 78 18.06 15.22 15.48
CA GLN A 78 17.21 15.71 14.39
C GLN A 78 15.80 15.14 14.42
N ASN A 79 15.65 13.92 14.96
CA ASN A 79 14.35 13.24 15.07
C ASN A 79 13.75 13.32 16.49
N GLU A 80 14.29 14.15 17.36
CA GLU A 80 13.83 14.36 18.75
C GLU A 80 13.88 13.09 19.61
N TYR A 81 14.77 12.14 19.28
CA TYR A 81 15.00 10.92 20.05
C TYR A 81 16.16 11.04 21.04
N THR A 82 16.15 10.15 22.00
CA THR A 82 17.27 9.80 22.87
C THR A 82 17.52 8.31 22.80
N PRO A 83 18.71 7.81 23.19
CA PRO A 83 18.96 6.36 23.27
C PRO A 83 17.90 5.63 24.11
N ALA A 84 17.45 6.23 25.20
CA ALA A 84 16.43 5.65 26.07
C ALA A 84 15.04 5.62 25.41
N SER A 85 14.64 6.67 24.67
CA SER A 85 13.35 6.68 24.00
C SER A 85 13.30 5.72 22.81
N VAL A 86 14.39 5.59 22.03
CA VAL A 86 14.47 4.56 20.97
C VAL A 86 14.37 3.16 21.56
N ARG A 87 15.09 2.90 22.67
CA ARG A 87 15.00 1.62 23.37
C ARG A 87 13.59 1.31 23.83
N GLU A 88 12.90 2.30 24.41
CA GLU A 88 11.51 2.16 24.86
C GLU A 88 10.57 1.87 23.67
N GLU A 89 10.74 2.54 22.55
CA GLU A 89 9.94 2.30 21.34
C GLU A 89 10.16 0.90 20.77
N VAL A 90 11.42 0.47 20.67
CA VAL A 90 11.74 -0.88 20.22
C VAL A 90 11.21 -1.93 21.19
N PHE A 91 11.36 -1.72 22.49
CA PHE A 91 10.76 -2.59 23.49
C PHE A 91 9.24 -2.68 23.33
N ASN A 92 8.55 -1.54 23.15
CA ASN A 92 7.11 -1.50 22.96
C ASN A 92 6.66 -2.24 21.70
N SER A 93 7.44 -2.21 20.63
CA SER A 93 7.15 -2.99 19.43
C SER A 93 7.25 -4.51 19.67
N TYR A 94 8.22 -4.96 20.46
CA TYR A 94 8.28 -6.36 20.90
C TYR A 94 7.15 -6.72 21.87
N ALA A 95 6.79 -5.81 22.77
CA ALA A 95 5.64 -5.98 23.65
C ALA A 95 4.35 -6.19 22.87
N GLN A 96 4.12 -5.38 21.85
CA GLN A 96 2.97 -5.53 20.97
C GLN A 96 2.97 -6.88 20.24
N ARG A 97 4.13 -7.36 19.77
CA ARG A 97 4.23 -8.70 19.16
C ARG A 97 3.84 -9.83 20.13
N GLU A 98 4.23 -9.74 21.40
CA GLU A 98 3.81 -10.72 22.39
C GLU A 98 2.29 -10.70 22.61
N LEU A 99 1.67 -9.50 22.65
CA LEU A 99 0.21 -9.38 22.72
C LEU A 99 -0.49 -9.95 21.47
N LEU A 100 0.09 -9.78 20.27
CA LEU A 100 -0.43 -10.41 19.06
C LEU A 100 -0.35 -11.94 19.13
N LYS A 101 0.76 -12.50 19.65
CA LYS A 101 0.88 -13.95 19.87
C LYS A 101 -0.17 -14.45 20.86
N GLU A 102 -0.36 -13.75 21.98
CA GLU A 102 -1.41 -14.08 22.95
C GLU A 102 -2.80 -14.06 22.30
N GLY A 103 -3.09 -13.04 21.48
CA GLY A 103 -4.36 -12.94 20.73
C GLY A 103 -4.57 -14.07 19.72
N VAL A 104 -3.50 -14.50 19.03
CA VAL A 104 -3.51 -15.68 18.14
C VAL A 104 -3.85 -16.96 18.93
N GLU A 105 -3.24 -17.14 20.10
CA GLU A 105 -3.49 -18.29 20.99
C GLU A 105 -4.90 -18.26 21.57
N GLU A 106 -5.35 -17.11 22.07
CA GLU A 106 -6.68 -16.92 22.65
C GLU A 106 -7.79 -17.23 21.64
N LYS A 107 -7.64 -16.78 20.39
CA LYS A 107 -8.57 -17.08 19.31
C LYS A 107 -8.39 -18.47 18.69
N GLY A 108 -7.40 -19.24 19.10
CA GLY A 108 -7.11 -20.58 18.58
C GLY A 108 -6.73 -20.60 17.10
N ILE A 109 -6.06 -19.53 16.63
CA ILE A 109 -5.68 -19.38 15.23
C ILE A 109 -4.51 -20.31 14.91
N THR A 110 -4.67 -21.09 13.84
CA THR A 110 -3.64 -22.01 13.34
C THR A 110 -3.35 -21.73 11.87
N VAL A 111 -2.15 -22.09 11.44
CA VAL A 111 -1.69 -22.02 10.06
C VAL A 111 -1.24 -23.41 9.64
N GLU A 112 -1.75 -23.90 8.52
CA GLU A 112 -1.36 -25.19 7.97
C GLU A 112 -0.03 -25.06 7.21
N SER A 113 0.78 -26.14 7.25
CA SER A 113 2.07 -26.14 6.55
C SER A 113 1.95 -25.83 5.06
N SER A 114 0.86 -26.24 4.43
CA SER A 114 0.57 -25.94 3.03
C SER A 114 0.37 -24.46 2.73
N GLU A 115 -0.19 -23.70 3.68
CA GLU A 115 -0.35 -22.23 3.54
C GLU A 115 1.01 -21.53 3.57
N ILE A 116 1.91 -22.01 4.44
CA ILE A 116 3.28 -21.51 4.54
C ILE A 116 4.05 -21.82 3.24
N ASP A 117 3.95 -23.09 2.77
CA ASP A 117 4.60 -23.53 1.54
C ASP A 117 4.14 -22.69 0.35
N GLU A 118 2.84 -22.43 0.22
CA GLU A 118 2.28 -21.60 -0.85
C GLU A 118 2.84 -20.17 -0.84
N GLN A 119 3.00 -19.54 0.32
CA GLN A 119 3.57 -18.19 0.40
C GLN A 119 5.06 -18.19 0.04
N ILE A 120 5.82 -19.19 0.51
CA ILE A 120 7.23 -19.33 0.17
C ILE A 120 7.40 -19.57 -1.34
N ASP A 121 6.57 -20.43 -1.93
CA ASP A 121 6.62 -20.71 -3.36
C ASP A 121 6.30 -19.48 -4.20
N LYS A 122 5.32 -18.63 -3.81
CA LYS A 122 5.05 -17.36 -4.48
C LYS A 122 6.25 -16.41 -4.48
N VAL A 123 6.98 -16.36 -3.37
CA VAL A 123 8.19 -15.51 -3.29
C VAL A 123 9.33 -16.14 -4.10
N LYS A 124 9.51 -17.46 -4.04
CA LYS A 124 10.54 -18.18 -4.81
C LYS A 124 10.39 -18.01 -6.32
N GLN A 125 9.17 -17.82 -6.83
CA GLN A 125 8.91 -17.57 -8.27
C GLN A 125 9.60 -16.29 -8.79
N ASN A 126 9.97 -15.35 -7.92
CA ASN A 126 10.71 -14.14 -8.28
C ASN A 126 12.22 -14.40 -8.43
N TYR A 127 12.68 -15.63 -8.17
CA TYR A 127 14.08 -16.03 -8.29
C TYR A 127 14.22 -17.12 -9.36
N ASP A 128 15.09 -16.88 -10.33
CA ASP A 128 15.25 -17.80 -11.46
C ASP A 128 15.84 -19.16 -11.07
N THR A 129 16.57 -19.24 -9.94
CA THR A 129 17.21 -20.46 -9.44
C THR A 129 17.22 -20.54 -7.92
N ASP A 130 17.32 -21.76 -7.38
CA ASP A 130 17.45 -22.00 -5.95
C ASP A 130 18.71 -21.34 -5.34
N GLU A 131 19.79 -21.22 -6.11
CA GLU A 131 21.01 -20.57 -5.65
C GLU A 131 20.78 -19.06 -5.45
N LYS A 132 19.99 -18.38 -6.31
CA LYS A 132 19.63 -16.99 -6.13
C LYS A 132 18.73 -16.79 -4.91
N TRP A 133 17.79 -17.69 -4.70
CA TRP A 133 16.96 -17.70 -3.49
C TRP A 133 17.80 -17.85 -2.24
N GLN A 134 18.70 -18.84 -2.19
CA GLN A 134 19.59 -19.03 -1.04
C GLN A 134 20.50 -17.83 -0.79
N ALA A 135 21.03 -17.22 -1.85
CA ALA A 135 21.84 -16.01 -1.74
C ALA A 135 21.04 -14.84 -1.17
N ALA A 136 19.75 -14.70 -1.50
CA ALA A 136 18.89 -13.68 -0.93
C ALA A 136 18.63 -13.92 0.56
N LEU A 137 18.41 -15.17 0.98
CA LEU A 137 18.30 -15.53 2.39
C LEU A 137 19.61 -15.24 3.15
N ASP A 138 20.76 -15.63 2.60
CA ASP A 138 22.07 -15.39 3.20
C ASP A 138 22.35 -13.89 3.34
N GLN A 139 21.97 -13.08 2.34
CA GLN A 139 22.07 -11.61 2.38
C GLN A 139 21.17 -11.02 3.48
N ALA A 140 19.99 -11.60 3.69
CA ALA A 140 19.09 -11.22 4.77
C ALA A 140 19.53 -11.80 6.15
N GLY A 141 20.60 -12.59 6.21
CA GLY A 141 21.04 -13.27 7.42
C GLY A 141 20.08 -14.36 7.90
N MET A 142 19.27 -14.92 7.00
CA MET A 142 18.22 -15.88 7.31
C MET A 142 18.58 -17.29 6.84
N THR A 143 18.04 -18.30 7.53
CA THR A 143 17.93 -19.66 7.02
C THR A 143 16.54 -19.89 6.43
N GLU A 144 16.38 -20.94 5.63
CA GLU A 144 15.05 -21.32 5.12
C GLU A 144 14.07 -21.65 6.27
N GLU A 145 14.59 -22.23 7.37
CA GLU A 145 13.79 -22.52 8.56
C GLU A 145 13.33 -21.24 9.29
N SER A 146 14.23 -20.27 9.50
CA SER A 146 13.87 -19.00 10.13
C SER A 146 12.91 -18.18 9.26
N TYR A 147 13.10 -18.18 7.94
CA TYR A 147 12.17 -17.55 6.99
C TYR A 147 10.79 -18.19 7.06
N ARG A 148 10.73 -19.52 7.11
CA ARG A 148 9.49 -20.28 7.26
C ARG A 148 8.74 -19.92 8.55
N ALA A 149 9.45 -19.81 9.66
CA ALA A 149 8.87 -19.41 10.94
C ALA A 149 8.32 -17.97 10.90
N GLU A 150 8.99 -17.07 10.19
CA GLU A 150 8.53 -15.70 9.98
C GLU A 150 7.25 -15.65 9.13
N ILE A 151 7.20 -16.40 8.03
CA ILE A 151 5.98 -16.52 7.21
C ILE A 151 4.83 -17.10 8.02
N GLU A 152 5.06 -18.13 8.85
CA GLU A 152 4.05 -18.68 9.74
C GLU A 152 3.50 -17.62 10.70
N GLN A 153 4.38 -16.87 11.35
CA GLN A 153 3.98 -15.79 12.26
C GLN A 153 3.16 -14.71 11.53
N LYS A 154 3.61 -14.28 10.36
CA LYS A 154 2.90 -13.31 9.54
C LYS A 154 1.50 -13.79 9.13
N LEU A 155 1.37 -15.05 8.74
CA LEU A 155 0.08 -15.64 8.41
C LEU A 155 -0.85 -15.70 9.63
N LYS A 156 -0.33 -16.02 10.82
CA LYS A 156 -1.10 -15.99 12.07
C LYS A 156 -1.61 -14.57 12.37
N GLU A 157 -0.77 -13.55 12.24
CA GLU A 157 -1.15 -12.15 12.44
C GLU A 157 -2.20 -11.70 11.42
N ASN A 158 -2.04 -12.08 10.14
CA ASN A 158 -3.04 -11.79 9.11
C ASN A 158 -4.40 -12.46 9.42
N LYS A 159 -4.39 -13.71 9.88
CA LYS A 159 -5.61 -14.40 10.31
C LYS A 159 -6.20 -13.77 11.58
N LEU A 160 -5.37 -13.28 12.48
CA LEU A 160 -5.82 -12.54 13.65
C LEU A 160 -6.55 -11.27 13.20
N TYR A 161 -5.94 -10.46 12.33
CA TYR A 161 -6.59 -9.28 11.76
C TYR A 161 -7.88 -9.63 11.02
N ALA A 162 -7.86 -10.68 10.19
CA ALA A 162 -9.05 -11.15 9.46
C ALA A 162 -10.18 -11.59 10.40
N SER A 163 -9.86 -12.07 11.61
CA SER A 163 -10.87 -12.50 12.59
C SER A 163 -11.71 -11.36 13.17
N PHE A 164 -11.36 -10.11 12.90
CA PHE A 164 -12.15 -8.93 13.27
C PHE A 164 -13.09 -8.46 12.17
N ALA A 165 -13.04 -9.09 10.98
CA ALA A 165 -14.02 -8.82 9.92
C ALA A 165 -15.44 -9.20 10.38
N SER A 166 -16.40 -8.35 10.02
CA SER A 166 -17.81 -8.62 10.26
C SER A 166 -18.48 -9.06 8.96
N ASP A 167 -19.28 -10.13 9.04
CA ASP A 167 -20.14 -10.57 7.94
C ASP A 167 -21.37 -9.66 7.77
N GLU A 168 -21.64 -8.78 8.75
CA GLU A 168 -22.77 -7.86 8.70
C GLU A 168 -22.55 -6.76 7.65
N ASP A 169 -23.50 -6.59 6.75
CA ASP A 169 -23.48 -5.48 5.81
C ASP A 169 -23.68 -4.14 6.53
N PRO A 170 -23.03 -3.06 6.03
CA PRO A 170 -23.28 -1.73 6.54
C PRO A 170 -24.77 -1.36 6.41
N SER A 171 -25.30 -0.61 7.38
CA SER A 171 -26.67 -0.15 7.29
C SER A 171 -26.83 0.89 6.18
N ASP A 172 -28.05 0.99 5.60
CA ASP A 172 -28.35 2.03 4.61
C ASP A 172 -28.04 3.44 5.13
N ALA A 173 -28.23 3.69 6.43
CA ALA A 173 -27.93 4.98 7.04
C ALA A 173 -26.42 5.31 7.02
N ASP A 174 -25.57 4.32 7.30
CA ASP A 174 -24.12 4.49 7.22
C ASP A 174 -23.67 4.68 5.76
N MET A 175 -24.28 3.89 4.86
CA MET A 175 -23.99 3.96 3.43
C MET A 175 -24.38 5.32 2.82
N LEU A 176 -25.52 5.90 3.20
CA LEU A 176 -26.03 7.16 2.65
C LEU A 176 -25.09 8.34 2.91
N GLN A 177 -24.41 8.38 4.06
CA GLN A 177 -23.44 9.44 4.34
C GLN A 177 -22.28 9.42 3.33
N TYR A 178 -21.74 8.24 3.04
CA TYR A 178 -20.67 8.08 2.06
C TYR A 178 -21.18 8.25 0.63
N ALA A 179 -22.37 7.76 0.34
CA ALA A 179 -23.03 7.92 -0.95
C ALA A 179 -23.19 9.39 -1.35
N GLN A 180 -23.54 10.27 -0.41
CA GLN A 180 -23.61 11.71 -0.67
C GLN A 180 -22.24 12.28 -1.04
N MET A 181 -21.18 11.86 -0.36
CA MET A 181 -19.81 12.28 -0.67
C MET A 181 -19.37 11.80 -2.05
N TYR A 182 -19.66 10.53 -2.39
CA TYR A 182 -19.39 9.96 -3.71
C TYR A 182 -20.17 10.70 -4.81
N ALA A 183 -21.47 10.92 -4.60
CA ALA A 183 -22.32 11.66 -5.54
C ALA A 183 -21.71 13.04 -5.89
N THR A 184 -21.27 13.77 -4.88
CA THR A 184 -20.67 15.09 -5.07
C THR A 184 -19.31 15.01 -5.77
N ALA A 185 -18.47 14.04 -5.40
CA ALA A 185 -17.12 13.88 -5.96
C ALA A 185 -17.12 13.41 -7.42
N TYR A 186 -18.15 12.65 -7.81
CA TYR A 186 -18.26 12.02 -9.13
C TYR A 186 -19.36 12.64 -10.01
N ASP A 187 -19.86 13.82 -9.66
CA ASP A 187 -20.82 14.53 -10.52
C ASP A 187 -20.22 14.80 -11.89
N GLY A 188 -20.98 14.48 -12.95
CA GLY A 188 -20.51 14.55 -14.33
C GLY A 188 -19.63 13.38 -14.79
N SER A 189 -19.34 12.40 -13.93
CA SER A 189 -18.60 11.20 -14.32
C SER A 189 -19.30 10.44 -15.42
N LYS A 190 -18.51 9.84 -16.31
CA LYS A 190 -19.00 9.10 -17.47
C LYS A 190 -18.59 7.65 -17.40
N ARG A 191 -19.53 6.76 -17.74
CA ARG A 191 -19.22 5.35 -18.01
C ARG A 191 -18.92 5.20 -19.48
N SER A 192 -17.93 4.40 -19.81
CA SER A 192 -17.54 4.22 -21.21
C SER A 192 -17.25 2.76 -21.53
N SER A 193 -17.47 2.44 -22.80
CA SER A 193 -16.94 1.23 -23.44
C SER A 193 -16.00 1.64 -24.56
N HIS A 194 -15.05 0.77 -24.95
CA HIS A 194 -14.16 1.06 -26.03
C HIS A 194 -13.90 -0.14 -26.95
N ILE A 195 -13.40 0.17 -28.13
CA ILE A 195 -12.77 -0.77 -29.05
C ILE A 195 -11.32 -0.33 -29.17
N LEU A 196 -10.38 -1.20 -28.83
CA LEU A 196 -8.93 -0.94 -28.91
C LEU A 196 -8.37 -1.59 -30.17
N PHE A 197 -7.64 -0.82 -30.97
CA PHE A 197 -6.87 -1.31 -32.14
C PHE A 197 -5.38 -1.10 -31.88
N ASN A 198 -4.53 -1.89 -32.58
CA ASN A 198 -3.09 -1.62 -32.57
C ASN A 198 -2.79 -0.24 -33.20
N SER A 199 -1.66 0.35 -32.84
CA SER A 199 -1.30 1.70 -33.30
C SER A 199 -1.10 1.81 -34.83
N ASP A 200 -0.90 0.72 -35.55
CA ASP A 200 -0.72 0.63 -36.99
C ASP A 200 -2.02 0.29 -37.76
N ASP A 201 -3.12 0.05 -37.04
CA ASP A 201 -4.42 -0.35 -37.61
C ASP A 201 -5.39 0.83 -37.86
N GLU A 202 -4.88 2.07 -38.02
CA GLU A 202 -5.70 3.28 -38.15
C GLU A 202 -6.74 3.18 -39.29
N ALA A 203 -6.37 2.56 -40.42
CA ALA A 203 -7.31 2.41 -41.55
C ALA A 203 -8.49 1.47 -41.19
N THR A 204 -8.24 0.38 -40.46
CA THR A 204 -9.29 -0.52 -39.97
C THR A 204 -10.15 0.17 -38.92
N ALA A 205 -9.53 0.88 -37.99
CA ALA A 205 -10.23 1.64 -36.97
C ALA A 205 -11.18 2.68 -37.59
N GLN A 206 -10.74 3.39 -38.65
CA GLN A 206 -11.57 4.35 -39.35
C GLN A 206 -12.74 3.67 -40.07
N GLU A 207 -12.51 2.54 -40.76
CA GLU A 207 -13.58 1.77 -41.42
C GLU A 207 -14.63 1.29 -40.40
N VAL A 208 -14.21 0.81 -39.24
CA VAL A 208 -15.10 0.36 -38.15
C VAL A 208 -15.89 1.55 -37.59
N LEU A 209 -15.25 2.71 -37.37
CA LEU A 209 -15.93 3.92 -36.92
C LEU A 209 -17.00 4.38 -37.93
N ASP A 210 -16.72 4.35 -39.23
CA ASP A 210 -17.66 4.69 -40.27
C ASP A 210 -18.88 3.75 -40.27
N LYS A 211 -18.68 2.46 -40.12
CA LYS A 211 -19.75 1.44 -40.01
C LYS A 211 -20.59 1.64 -38.74
N LEU A 212 -19.97 1.94 -37.61
CA LEU A 212 -20.66 2.26 -36.36
C LEU A 212 -21.53 3.51 -36.52
N ASN A 213 -20.97 4.57 -37.08
CA ASN A 213 -21.69 5.82 -37.31
C ASN A 213 -22.86 5.68 -38.30
N SER A 214 -22.74 4.79 -39.29
CA SER A 214 -23.84 4.51 -40.25
C SER A 214 -24.89 3.53 -39.68
N GLY A 215 -24.61 2.85 -38.57
CA GLY A 215 -25.46 1.81 -38.00
C GLY A 215 -25.39 0.49 -38.78
N GLU A 216 -24.38 0.31 -39.65
CA GLU A 216 -24.13 -0.93 -40.36
C GLU A 216 -23.55 -2.02 -39.44
N LEU A 217 -22.82 -1.61 -38.36
CA LEU A 217 -22.18 -2.45 -37.37
C LEU A 217 -22.66 -2.07 -35.97
N ASP A 218 -23.02 -3.06 -35.16
CA ASP A 218 -23.31 -2.85 -33.74
C ASP A 218 -21.99 -2.69 -32.93
N PHE A 219 -22.03 -1.87 -31.89
CA PHE A 219 -20.83 -1.60 -31.08
C PHE A 219 -20.32 -2.84 -30.36
N VAL A 220 -21.20 -3.65 -29.78
CA VAL A 220 -20.82 -4.88 -29.06
C VAL A 220 -20.24 -5.92 -30.02
N ASP A 221 -20.84 -6.04 -31.20
CA ASP A 221 -20.31 -6.93 -32.26
C ASP A 221 -18.91 -6.44 -32.72
N ALA A 222 -18.72 -5.12 -32.85
CA ALA A 222 -17.41 -4.56 -33.19
C ALA A 222 -16.36 -4.78 -32.09
N VAL A 223 -16.73 -4.68 -30.81
CA VAL A 223 -15.82 -5.04 -29.69
C VAL A 223 -15.33 -6.47 -29.83
N LYS A 224 -16.23 -7.41 -30.03
CA LYS A 224 -15.90 -8.85 -30.12
C LYS A 224 -15.06 -9.19 -31.36
N GLU A 225 -15.26 -8.46 -32.46
CA GLU A 225 -14.58 -8.73 -33.73
C GLU A 225 -13.20 -8.04 -33.81
N TYR A 226 -13.07 -6.82 -33.27
CA TYR A 226 -11.91 -5.97 -33.55
C TYR A 226 -11.10 -5.59 -32.30
N SER A 227 -11.69 -5.58 -31.09
CA SER A 227 -10.97 -5.06 -29.92
C SER A 227 -9.79 -5.97 -29.52
N GLN A 228 -8.64 -5.33 -29.28
CA GLN A 228 -7.41 -5.94 -28.81
C GLN A 228 -7.24 -5.82 -27.28
N ASP A 229 -8.25 -5.33 -26.58
CA ASP A 229 -8.21 -5.22 -25.12
C ASP A 229 -8.81 -6.47 -24.44
N PRO A 230 -7.98 -7.43 -23.96
CA PRO A 230 -8.50 -8.63 -23.31
C PRO A 230 -9.20 -8.35 -21.99
N GLY A 231 -8.97 -7.17 -21.39
CA GLY A 231 -9.57 -6.78 -20.12
C GLY A 231 -11.04 -6.40 -20.24
N SER A 232 -11.48 -5.88 -21.40
CA SER A 232 -12.84 -5.39 -21.59
C SER A 232 -13.64 -6.15 -22.64
N VAL A 233 -13.00 -6.94 -23.50
CA VAL A 233 -13.68 -7.65 -24.62
C VAL A 233 -14.82 -8.56 -24.13
N GLU A 234 -14.63 -9.30 -23.03
CA GLU A 234 -15.65 -10.18 -22.47
C GLU A 234 -16.77 -9.40 -21.71
N LEU A 235 -16.55 -8.11 -21.51
CA LEU A 235 -17.48 -7.17 -20.87
C LEU A 235 -18.11 -6.21 -21.90
N ASP A 236 -18.18 -6.62 -23.17
CA ASP A 236 -18.71 -5.79 -24.27
C ASP A 236 -17.98 -4.43 -24.40
N GLY A 237 -16.68 -4.42 -24.09
CA GLY A 237 -15.81 -3.25 -24.14
C GLY A 237 -15.93 -2.31 -22.95
N ASP A 238 -16.71 -2.63 -21.93
CA ASP A 238 -16.95 -1.77 -20.78
C ASP A 238 -15.67 -1.58 -19.94
N VAL A 239 -15.29 -0.34 -19.73
CA VAL A 239 -14.19 0.08 -18.85
C VAL A 239 -14.71 0.74 -17.56
N GLY A 240 -16.00 0.74 -17.37
CA GLY A 240 -16.67 1.26 -16.17
C GLY A 240 -16.74 2.78 -16.14
N TRP A 241 -17.00 3.32 -14.95
CA TRP A 241 -17.03 4.74 -14.67
C TRP A 241 -15.62 5.33 -14.67
N ASN A 242 -15.42 6.47 -15.33
CA ASN A 242 -14.11 7.11 -15.34
C ASN A 242 -13.73 7.58 -13.93
N ASN A 243 -12.75 6.91 -13.37
CA ASN A 243 -11.98 7.50 -12.28
C ASN A 243 -10.89 8.37 -12.92
N PRO A 244 -10.80 9.68 -12.58
CA PRO A 244 -9.83 10.58 -13.20
C PRO A 244 -8.37 10.11 -13.13
N SER A 245 -8.03 9.21 -12.21
CA SER A 245 -6.66 8.71 -12.02
C SER A 245 -6.27 7.52 -12.89
N ASN A 246 -7.24 6.75 -13.42
CA ASN A 246 -6.94 5.43 -14.02
C ASN A 246 -6.96 5.39 -15.55
N LEU A 247 -7.37 6.46 -16.22
CA LEU A 247 -7.43 6.53 -17.68
C LEU A 247 -6.33 7.43 -18.25
N ALA A 248 -5.76 7.04 -19.39
CA ALA A 248 -4.85 7.90 -20.15
C ALA A 248 -5.48 9.27 -20.43
N GLN A 249 -4.69 10.34 -20.43
CA GLN A 249 -5.21 11.70 -20.59
C GLN A 249 -5.95 11.86 -21.92
N GLU A 250 -5.40 11.31 -23.00
CA GLU A 250 -5.98 11.35 -24.33
C GLU A 250 -7.35 10.64 -24.38
N TYR A 251 -7.49 9.54 -23.63
CA TYR A 251 -8.78 8.85 -23.51
C TYR A 251 -9.81 9.73 -22.77
N LYS A 252 -9.42 10.38 -21.68
CA LYS A 252 -10.27 11.32 -20.94
C LYS A 252 -10.72 12.48 -21.85
N ASP A 253 -9.78 13.08 -22.56
CA ASP A 253 -10.04 14.19 -23.48
C ASP A 253 -11.01 13.77 -24.60
N GLY A 254 -10.92 12.52 -25.06
CA GLY A 254 -11.83 11.93 -26.04
C GLY A 254 -13.23 11.64 -25.48
N LEU A 255 -13.32 11.26 -24.21
CA LEU A 255 -14.58 10.93 -23.53
C LEU A 255 -15.34 12.17 -23.05
N GLU A 256 -14.62 13.20 -22.59
CA GLU A 256 -15.20 14.39 -21.94
C GLU A 256 -16.31 15.09 -22.76
N PRO A 257 -16.18 15.33 -24.09
CA PRO A 257 -17.20 15.98 -24.85
C PRO A 257 -18.43 15.11 -25.16
N LEU A 258 -18.36 13.78 -24.90
CA LEU A 258 -19.43 12.88 -25.34
C LEU A 258 -20.63 12.93 -24.38
N GLU A 259 -21.81 12.94 -24.96
CA GLU A 259 -23.06 12.66 -24.27
C GLU A 259 -23.34 11.16 -24.28
N LYS A 260 -24.31 10.71 -23.46
CA LYS A 260 -24.73 9.31 -23.41
C LYS A 260 -25.06 8.78 -24.81
N ASP A 261 -24.58 7.59 -25.11
CA ASP A 261 -24.69 6.87 -26.39
C ASP A 261 -23.90 7.46 -27.57
N GLN A 262 -23.10 8.51 -27.36
CA GLN A 262 -22.23 9.07 -28.40
C GLN A 262 -20.90 8.30 -28.51
N LEU A 263 -20.38 8.30 -29.75
CA LEU A 263 -19.07 7.78 -30.09
C LEU A 263 -18.05 8.91 -30.21
N SER A 264 -16.80 8.63 -29.83
CA SER A 264 -15.66 9.51 -30.12
C SER A 264 -15.26 9.39 -31.62
N GLY A 265 -14.35 10.27 -32.05
CA GLY A 265 -13.46 9.99 -33.18
C GLY A 265 -12.42 8.90 -32.79
N LEU A 266 -11.39 8.75 -33.62
CA LEU A 266 -10.24 7.94 -33.26
C LEU A 266 -9.42 8.67 -32.18
N VAL A 267 -9.16 7.99 -31.07
CA VAL A 267 -8.38 8.51 -29.94
C VAL A 267 -7.11 7.67 -29.81
N THR A 268 -5.96 8.29 -30.00
CA THR A 268 -4.67 7.60 -29.90
C THR A 268 -4.08 7.78 -28.50
N THR A 269 -3.71 6.67 -27.85
CA THR A 269 -3.01 6.64 -26.58
C THR A 269 -1.73 5.79 -26.70
N GLN A 270 -0.98 5.64 -25.62
CA GLN A 270 0.17 4.72 -25.56
C GLN A 270 -0.22 3.24 -25.75
N PHE A 271 -1.49 2.88 -25.57
CA PHE A 271 -1.98 1.51 -25.72
C PHE A 271 -2.44 1.17 -27.15
N GLY A 272 -2.69 2.18 -27.98
CA GLY A 272 -3.21 2.01 -29.34
C GLY A 272 -4.23 3.06 -29.72
N ILE A 273 -5.10 2.72 -30.65
CA ILE A 273 -6.17 3.58 -31.17
C ILE A 273 -7.50 3.10 -30.59
N HIS A 274 -8.25 4.01 -30.00
CA HIS A 274 -9.53 3.73 -29.37
C HIS A 274 -10.69 4.36 -30.14
N ILE A 275 -11.82 3.64 -30.24
CA ILE A 275 -13.14 4.20 -30.48
C ILE A 275 -13.89 4.09 -29.16
N ILE A 276 -14.23 5.23 -28.57
CA ILE A 276 -14.85 5.31 -27.24
C ILE A 276 -16.35 5.54 -27.40
N LYS A 277 -17.16 4.81 -26.65
CA LYS A 277 -18.60 5.05 -26.51
C LYS A 277 -18.88 5.50 -25.08
N CYS A 278 -19.50 6.67 -24.90
CA CYS A 278 -20.06 7.05 -23.61
C CYS A 278 -21.35 6.27 -23.38
N THR A 279 -21.35 5.38 -22.39
CA THR A 279 -22.51 4.49 -22.12
C THR A 279 -23.45 5.07 -21.08
N ASP A 280 -22.93 5.91 -20.17
CA ASP A 280 -23.75 6.63 -19.19
C ASP A 280 -23.06 7.92 -18.72
N VAL A 281 -23.82 8.82 -18.13
CA VAL A 281 -23.37 10.07 -17.50
C VAL A 281 -24.07 10.19 -16.17
N TYR A 282 -23.30 10.22 -15.10
CA TYR A 282 -23.84 10.41 -13.76
C TYR A 282 -24.12 11.89 -13.51
N THR A 283 -25.27 12.19 -12.97
CA THR A 283 -25.63 13.53 -12.49
C THR A 283 -26.03 13.40 -11.02
N ALA A 284 -25.25 14.06 -10.16
CA ALA A 284 -25.50 14.02 -8.74
C ALA A 284 -26.83 14.68 -8.37
N PRO A 285 -27.67 14.04 -7.53
CA PRO A 285 -28.79 14.73 -6.94
C PRO A 285 -28.29 15.79 -5.93
N GLU A 286 -29.12 16.80 -5.64
CA GLU A 286 -28.79 17.79 -4.61
C GLU A 286 -28.61 17.15 -3.24
N GLU A 287 -29.41 16.11 -2.92
CA GLU A 287 -29.32 15.30 -1.71
C GLU A 287 -29.56 13.83 -2.08
N VAL A 288 -28.65 12.96 -1.63
CA VAL A 288 -28.81 11.51 -1.75
C VAL A 288 -29.71 11.01 -0.63
N THR A 289 -30.92 10.64 -0.96
CA THR A 289 -31.93 10.17 -0.02
C THR A 289 -32.14 8.66 -0.08
N SER A 290 -31.61 8.00 -1.11
CA SER A 290 -31.71 6.56 -1.31
C SER A 290 -30.49 6.05 -2.10
N LEU A 291 -30.08 4.81 -1.87
CA LEU A 291 -28.91 4.20 -2.50
C LEU A 291 -29.11 3.94 -4.01
N ASP A 292 -30.34 3.82 -4.47
CA ASP A 292 -30.66 3.65 -5.90
C ASP A 292 -30.36 4.89 -6.76
N GLN A 293 -30.04 6.02 -6.13
CA GLN A 293 -29.54 7.23 -6.80
C GLN A 293 -28.04 7.17 -7.12
N ILE A 294 -27.35 6.12 -6.67
CA ILE A 294 -25.91 5.92 -6.84
C ILE A 294 -25.67 4.68 -7.70
N PRO A 295 -24.71 4.68 -8.63
CA PRO A 295 -24.32 3.50 -9.38
C PRO A 295 -23.99 2.31 -8.45
N GLU A 296 -24.45 1.12 -8.81
CA GLU A 296 -24.30 -0.10 -8.00
C GLU A 296 -22.82 -0.42 -7.70
N GLU A 297 -21.95 -0.16 -8.67
CA GLU A 297 -20.51 -0.35 -8.50
C GLU A 297 -19.96 0.52 -7.35
N TRP A 298 -20.40 1.76 -7.23
CA TRP A 298 -19.95 2.66 -6.15
C TRP A 298 -20.55 2.25 -4.80
N ILE A 299 -21.80 1.77 -4.78
CA ILE A 299 -22.40 1.21 -3.56
C ILE A 299 -21.55 0.05 -3.04
N SER A 300 -21.13 -0.86 -3.92
CA SER A 300 -20.28 -1.99 -3.57
C SER A 300 -18.91 -1.54 -3.01
N VAL A 301 -18.31 -0.50 -3.60
CA VAL A 301 -17.05 0.10 -3.11
C VAL A 301 -17.26 0.73 -1.73
N ILE A 302 -18.33 1.50 -1.54
CA ILE A 302 -18.68 2.12 -0.24
C ILE A 302 -18.87 1.04 0.82
N ALA A 303 -19.63 -0.02 0.51
CA ALA A 303 -19.87 -1.11 1.44
C ALA A 303 -18.56 -1.82 1.84
N SER A 304 -17.70 -2.12 0.88
CA SER A 304 -16.40 -2.73 1.12
C SER A 304 -15.49 -1.84 1.96
N SER A 305 -15.44 -0.54 1.67
CA SER A 305 -14.67 0.45 2.43
C SER A 305 -15.14 0.55 3.87
N LEU A 306 -16.45 0.60 4.10
CA LEU A 306 -17.02 0.63 5.45
C LEU A 306 -16.72 -0.66 6.23
N LYS A 307 -16.79 -1.84 5.59
CA LYS A 307 -16.42 -3.11 6.22
C LYS A 307 -14.94 -3.11 6.63
N SER A 308 -14.05 -2.66 5.75
CA SER A 308 -12.61 -2.55 6.04
C SER A 308 -12.34 -1.58 7.19
N THR A 309 -12.99 -0.42 7.19
CA THR A 309 -12.85 0.56 8.29
C THR A 309 -13.30 -0.03 9.62
N ARG A 310 -14.46 -0.68 9.66
CA ARG A 310 -14.97 -1.33 10.89
C ARG A 310 -14.04 -2.45 11.37
N GLN A 311 -13.50 -3.23 10.46
CA GLN A 311 -12.51 -4.27 10.79
C GLN A 311 -11.27 -3.66 11.42
N GLN A 312 -10.74 -2.60 10.83
CA GLN A 312 -9.57 -1.89 11.35
C GLN A 312 -9.85 -1.27 12.73
N GLU A 313 -11.01 -0.64 12.92
CA GLU A 313 -11.42 -0.10 14.22
C GLU A 313 -11.57 -1.18 15.28
N ALA A 314 -12.20 -2.31 14.95
CA ALA A 314 -12.36 -3.42 15.88
C ALA A 314 -11.01 -4.06 16.28
N TYR A 315 -10.10 -4.19 15.32
CA TYR A 315 -8.74 -4.66 15.60
C TYR A 315 -7.96 -3.67 16.47
N GLN A 316 -8.02 -2.37 16.16
CA GLN A 316 -7.34 -1.35 16.96
C GLN A 316 -7.88 -1.28 18.39
N GLN A 317 -9.21 -1.31 18.53
CA GLN A 317 -9.85 -1.34 19.86
C GLN A 317 -9.39 -2.55 20.65
N TRP A 318 -9.35 -3.73 20.04
CA TRP A 318 -8.85 -4.95 20.70
C TRP A 318 -7.39 -4.79 21.13
N LEU A 319 -6.53 -4.23 20.27
CA LEU A 319 -5.11 -4.04 20.57
C LEU A 319 -4.90 -3.03 21.72
N ASP A 320 -5.67 -1.96 21.73
CA ASP A 320 -5.65 -0.95 22.80
C ASP A 320 -6.09 -1.58 24.13
N GLU A 321 -7.20 -2.35 24.14
CA GLU A 321 -7.69 -3.08 25.31
C GLU A 321 -6.67 -4.11 25.80
N ALA A 322 -6.05 -4.87 24.90
CA ALA A 322 -5.00 -5.83 25.24
C ALA A 322 -3.76 -5.14 25.86
N THR A 323 -3.37 -4.01 25.29
CA THR A 323 -2.23 -3.20 25.79
C THR A 323 -2.55 -2.60 27.18
N GLU A 324 -3.78 -2.11 27.38
CA GLU A 324 -4.20 -1.54 28.67
C GLU A 324 -4.30 -2.60 29.79
N ALA A 325 -4.69 -3.82 29.43
CA ALA A 325 -4.82 -4.94 30.35
C ALA A 325 -3.49 -5.61 30.69
N ALA A 326 -2.49 -5.47 29.84
CA ALA A 326 -1.20 -6.14 29.97
C ALA A 326 -0.36 -5.62 31.14
N ASP A 327 0.36 -6.53 31.81
CA ASP A 327 1.40 -6.19 32.82
C ASP A 327 2.74 -5.93 32.10
N ILE A 328 2.90 -4.73 31.54
CA ILE A 328 4.11 -4.29 30.85
C ILE A 328 5.04 -3.60 31.84
N LYS A 329 6.28 -4.11 31.94
CA LYS A 329 7.33 -3.54 32.78
C LYS A 329 8.59 -3.36 31.99
N ILE A 330 9.09 -2.14 31.90
CA ILE A 330 10.37 -1.81 31.26
C ILE A 330 11.38 -1.58 32.38
N ASN A 331 12.51 -2.30 32.30
CA ASN A 331 13.62 -2.14 33.22
C ASN A 331 14.44 -0.88 32.88
N ASP A 332 15.18 -0.37 33.87
CA ASP A 332 16.11 0.75 33.66
C ASP A 332 17.12 0.37 32.56
N MET A 333 17.45 1.32 31.70
CA MET A 333 18.44 1.12 30.62
C MET A 333 19.81 0.84 31.21
N PRO A 334 20.46 -0.28 30.86
CA PRO A 334 21.82 -0.57 31.29
C PRO A 334 22.82 0.47 30.76
N GLN A 335 23.90 0.67 31.49
CA GLN A 335 25.01 1.54 31.04
C GLN A 335 25.89 0.82 30.02
N GLY A 336 26.42 1.58 29.05
CA GLY A 336 27.41 1.07 28.11
C GLY A 336 26.85 0.23 26.97
N LEU A 337 25.57 0.41 26.67
CA LEU A 337 24.98 -0.16 25.44
C LEU A 337 25.61 0.49 24.21
N PRO A 338 25.78 -0.25 23.10
CA PRO A 338 26.50 0.23 21.91
C PRO A 338 25.85 1.42 21.20
N TYR A 339 24.59 1.69 21.49
CA TYR A 339 23.83 2.83 20.95
C TYR A 339 23.62 3.95 21.98
N ASP A 340 24.15 3.80 23.21
CA ASP A 340 24.10 4.82 24.26
C ASP A 340 25.11 5.94 23.96
N VAL A 341 24.60 7.16 23.74
CA VAL A 341 25.40 8.35 23.43
C VAL A 341 24.99 9.50 24.33
N ASP A 342 25.98 10.37 24.62
CA ASP A 342 25.78 11.56 25.43
C ASP A 342 25.06 12.65 24.60
N MET A 343 23.74 12.75 24.73
CA MET A 343 22.92 13.70 23.99
C MET A 343 23.27 15.19 24.27
N SER A 344 24.05 15.49 25.31
CA SER A 344 24.51 16.86 25.55
C SER A 344 25.46 17.37 24.48
N LYS A 345 26.09 16.46 23.71
CA LYS A 345 26.93 16.76 22.56
C LYS A 345 26.13 17.09 21.28
N TYR A 346 24.86 16.71 21.24
CA TYR A 346 23.97 16.78 20.08
C TYR A 346 22.71 17.60 20.45
N PRO A 347 22.82 18.93 20.61
CA PRO A 347 21.65 19.75 20.92
C PRO A 347 20.62 19.71 19.78
N ALA A 348 19.34 19.72 20.12
CA ALA A 348 18.26 19.80 19.15
C ALA A 348 18.50 21.01 18.22
N PRO A 349 18.16 20.88 16.91
CA PRO A 349 18.25 22.01 15.99
C PRO A 349 17.47 23.17 16.58
N SER A 350 18.13 24.32 16.80
CA SER A 350 17.47 25.52 17.27
C SER A 350 16.46 25.94 16.21
N THR A 351 15.20 25.94 16.55
CA THR A 351 14.17 26.68 15.83
C THR A 351 14.41 28.15 16.07
N ASP A 352 15.46 28.69 15.46
CA ASP A 352 15.69 30.11 15.43
C ASP A 352 14.72 30.72 14.43
N GLU A 353 13.51 31.02 14.89
CA GLU A 353 12.69 32.03 14.23
C GLU A 353 13.50 33.33 14.30
N GLY A 354 14.15 33.64 13.16
CA GLY A 354 14.97 34.84 13.02
C GLY A 354 14.19 36.08 13.43
N THR A 355 14.41 36.49 14.68
CA THR A 355 14.22 37.88 15.06
C THR A 355 15.40 38.65 14.48
N ASP A 356 15.22 39.14 13.25
CA ASP A 356 16.08 40.16 12.66
C ASP A 356 16.18 41.33 13.64
N GLY A 357 17.33 41.44 14.29
CA GLY A 357 17.74 42.54 15.07
C GLY A 357 17.90 43.79 14.19
N ALA A 358 16.88 44.63 14.19
CA ALA A 358 16.98 45.97 13.65
C ALA A 358 18.03 46.76 14.41
N THR A 359 19.19 46.97 13.80
CA THR A 359 20.13 48.02 14.21
C THR A 359 19.68 49.35 13.63
N ASP A 360 19.50 50.28 14.54
CA ASP A 360 19.33 51.71 14.39
C ASP A 360 20.14 52.36 13.29
N GLY A 361 19.47 53.12 12.42
CA GLY A 361 20.11 54.01 11.45
C GLY A 361 19.11 55.07 10.98
N ALA A 362 19.02 56.15 11.76
CA ALA A 362 18.23 57.33 11.42
C ALA A 362 18.72 57.99 10.14
N THR A 363 17.83 58.29 9.20
CA THR A 363 17.81 59.53 8.41
C THR A 363 16.42 59.84 7.89
N ASP A 364 16.03 61.03 8.17
CA ASP A 364 14.96 61.92 7.80
C ASP A 364 14.60 61.92 6.29
N GLY A 365 13.29 62.04 5.97
CA GLY A 365 12.82 62.26 4.62
C GLY A 365 11.30 62.15 4.44
N SER A 366 10.62 63.22 4.75
CA SER A 366 9.18 63.49 4.52
C SER A 366 8.75 63.30 3.06
N SER A 367 7.58 62.68 2.81
CA SER A 367 6.58 63.23 1.90
C SER A 367 5.23 62.49 2.01
N GLU A 368 4.20 63.29 2.00
CA GLU A 368 2.77 62.99 2.06
C GLU A 368 2.24 62.24 0.83
N GLY A 369 1.13 61.48 1.01
CA GLY A 369 0.37 60.94 -0.12
C GLY A 369 -0.73 59.93 0.30
N GLU A 370 -1.87 60.51 0.63
CA GLU A 370 -3.27 60.08 0.39
C GLU A 370 -3.72 58.64 0.50
N ALA A 371 -4.77 58.51 1.29
CA ALA A 371 -5.64 57.38 1.52
C ALA A 371 -6.52 57.04 0.30
N THR A 372 -6.74 55.74 0.04
CA THR A 372 -8.02 55.25 -0.44
C THR A 372 -8.39 53.94 0.21
N ASP A 373 -9.58 53.95 0.66
CA ASP A 373 -10.50 53.03 1.29
C ASP A 373 -10.70 51.74 0.48
N GLY A 374 -10.84 50.59 1.14
CA GLY A 374 -11.19 49.34 0.49
C GLY A 374 -11.30 48.17 1.49
N GLN A 375 -12.48 47.96 2.01
CA GLN A 375 -12.87 46.97 3.02
C GLN A 375 -13.01 45.55 2.42
N PRO A 376 -13.20 44.49 3.25
CA PRO A 376 -12.47 43.24 3.20
C PRO A 376 -13.22 42.11 2.52
N ALA A 377 -12.47 41.13 2.04
CA ALA A 377 -13.01 39.82 1.65
C ALA A 377 -12.58 38.76 2.67
N ASP A 378 -13.56 38.20 3.28
CA ASP A 378 -13.61 37.02 4.11
C ASP A 378 -13.08 35.81 3.32
N GLY A 379 -12.14 35.08 3.89
CA GLY A 379 -11.55 33.87 3.33
C GLY A 379 -11.29 32.88 4.43
N SER A 380 -12.27 32.04 4.69
CA SER A 380 -12.17 30.90 5.59
C SER A 380 -11.26 29.81 4.99
N ASP A 381 -10.09 29.64 5.58
CA ASP A 381 -9.25 28.46 5.39
C ASP A 381 -9.81 27.29 6.22
N ALA A 382 -10.17 26.21 5.52
CA ALA A 382 -10.37 24.91 6.11
C ALA A 382 -9.15 24.03 5.75
N PRO A 383 -8.56 23.31 6.71
CA PRO A 383 -7.41 22.46 6.42
C PRO A 383 -7.83 21.15 5.76
N ALA A 384 -7.12 20.82 4.69
CA ALA A 384 -7.19 19.54 4.00
C ALA A 384 -6.65 18.42 4.92
N SER A 385 -7.43 17.37 5.06
CA SER A 385 -6.99 16.11 5.64
C SER A 385 -6.36 15.24 4.53
N GLU A 386 -5.07 15.00 4.61
CA GLU A 386 -4.36 13.93 3.89
C GLU A 386 -4.59 12.62 4.67
N ASP A 387 -5.31 11.70 4.24
CA ASP A 387 -5.28 10.63 3.29
C ASP A 387 -4.37 9.43 3.64
N ALA A 388 -5.03 8.31 3.92
CA ALA A 388 -4.42 6.99 4.06
C ALA A 388 -4.65 6.19 2.78
N ALA A 389 -3.68 6.20 1.89
CA ALA A 389 -3.66 5.35 0.71
C ALA A 389 -3.19 3.94 1.07
N ALA A 390 -4.04 2.96 0.84
CA ALA A 390 -3.67 1.56 0.77
C ALA A 390 -2.86 1.32 -0.51
N THR A 391 -1.61 0.93 -0.35
CA THR A 391 -0.77 0.52 -1.46
C THR A 391 -0.94 -0.97 -1.72
N ASP A 392 -1.68 -1.30 -2.77
CA ASP A 392 -1.55 -2.59 -3.45
C ASP A 392 -0.36 -2.50 -4.42
N GLY A 393 0.70 -3.22 -4.11
CA GLY A 393 1.95 -3.18 -4.85
C GLY A 393 2.01 -4.26 -5.91
N ALA A 394 1.61 -3.96 -7.14
CA ALA A 394 2.01 -4.74 -8.30
C ALA A 394 3.32 -4.16 -8.86
N ALA A 395 4.39 -4.93 -8.78
CA ALA A 395 5.67 -4.60 -9.37
C ALA A 395 5.67 -5.03 -10.84
N GLU A 396 5.69 -4.07 -11.74
CA GLU A 396 6.11 -4.30 -13.11
C GLU A 396 7.59 -3.92 -13.26
N GLY A 397 8.41 -4.92 -13.52
CA GLY A 397 9.81 -4.76 -13.90
C GLY A 397 9.95 -4.70 -15.41
N ALA A 398 10.34 -3.55 -15.92
CA ALA A 398 10.78 -3.38 -17.28
C ALA A 398 12.16 -4.01 -17.48
N ALA A 399 12.31 -4.86 -18.50
CA ALA A 399 13.60 -5.27 -19.04
C ALA A 399 13.67 -4.88 -20.50
N ASP A 400 14.53 -3.90 -20.77
CA ASP A 400 15.05 -3.60 -22.09
C ASP A 400 16.41 -4.31 -22.26
N GLY A 401 16.66 -4.91 -23.42
CA GLY A 401 17.96 -5.53 -23.70
C GLY A 401 17.96 -6.33 -25.00
N ALA A 402 18.13 -5.63 -26.12
CA ALA A 402 18.40 -6.22 -27.41
C ALA A 402 19.79 -6.88 -27.48
N ALA A 403 19.92 -8.01 -28.18
CA ALA A 403 21.10 -8.35 -28.99
C ALA A 403 20.78 -9.46 -30.01
N GLU A 404 21.14 -9.17 -31.21
CA GLU A 404 21.08 -10.00 -32.41
C GLU A 404 22.05 -11.20 -32.35
N GLY A 405 21.74 -12.23 -33.13
CA GLY A 405 22.68 -13.36 -33.37
C GLY A 405 22.11 -14.48 -34.23
N ASP A 406 22.44 -14.41 -35.43
CA ASP A 406 22.28 -15.13 -36.68
C ASP A 406 22.43 -16.67 -36.66
N ALA A 407 21.64 -17.34 -37.56
CA ALA A 407 21.85 -18.49 -38.43
C ALA A 407 22.36 -19.86 -37.88
N ASP A 408 21.77 -20.93 -38.17
CA ASP A 408 21.86 -21.76 -39.38
C ASP A 408 21.11 -23.09 -39.27
N ALA A 409 20.83 -23.65 -40.43
CA ALA A 409 20.00 -24.76 -40.80
C ALA A 409 20.40 -26.16 -40.29
N GLY A 410 19.44 -27.09 -40.31
CA GLY A 410 19.72 -28.52 -40.26
C GLY A 410 18.49 -29.42 -40.21
N SER A 411 17.97 -29.76 -41.36
CA SER A 411 16.96 -30.79 -41.64
C SER A 411 17.39 -32.20 -41.24
N THR A 412 16.44 -33.07 -40.89
CA THR A 412 16.09 -34.40 -41.53
C THR A 412 15.08 -35.12 -40.62
N GLU A 413 13.94 -35.38 -41.22
CA GLU A 413 13.29 -36.64 -41.62
C GLU A 413 13.25 -37.81 -40.61
N GLY A 414 12.01 -38.25 -40.32
CA GLY A 414 11.65 -39.62 -40.68
C GLY A 414 10.94 -40.46 -39.63
N GLY A 415 9.72 -40.94 -39.96
CA GLY A 415 9.24 -42.25 -39.63
C GLY A 415 8.24 -42.37 -38.45
N ASP A 416 7.02 -42.38 -38.68
CA ASP A 416 6.02 -43.38 -39.16
C ASP A 416 5.61 -44.43 -38.10
N ALA A 417 4.29 -44.50 -37.95
CA ALA A 417 3.38 -45.63 -37.72
C ALA A 417 3.15 -46.20 -36.29
N ALA A 418 1.98 -46.18 -35.88
CA ALA A 418 0.86 -47.12 -35.84
C ALA A 418 0.12 -47.21 -34.49
N ALA A 419 -1.10 -46.89 -34.55
CA ALA A 419 -2.36 -47.47 -34.10
C ALA A 419 -2.37 -48.69 -33.13
N ALA A 420 -3.25 -48.61 -32.14
CA ALA A 420 -4.37 -49.51 -31.85
C ALA A 420 -4.95 -49.19 -30.43
N ASP A 421 -6.18 -48.77 -30.41
CA ASP A 421 -7.38 -49.48 -29.96
C ASP A 421 -7.42 -50.00 -28.51
N GLY A 422 -8.48 -49.60 -27.81
CA GLY A 422 -8.97 -50.34 -26.67
C GLY A 422 -9.75 -49.56 -25.62
N GLN A 423 -11.01 -49.21 -25.83
CA GLN A 423 -12.04 -48.97 -24.82
C GLN A 423 -12.84 -50.29 -24.61
N PRO A 424 -13.80 -50.41 -23.64
CA PRO A 424 -13.98 -49.92 -22.29
C PRO A 424 -14.37 -51.04 -21.28
N ALA A 425 -14.64 -50.71 -20.01
CA ALA A 425 -15.71 -51.21 -19.11
C ALA A 425 -15.53 -50.64 -17.70
N GLU A 426 -16.42 -49.89 -17.24
CA GLU A 426 -17.62 -50.04 -16.39
C GLU A 426 -17.42 -50.73 -15.02
N ALA A 427 -17.90 -50.04 -14.02
CA ALA A 427 -18.60 -50.39 -12.77
C ALA A 427 -17.84 -51.04 -11.62
N ALA A 428 -17.73 -50.38 -10.53
CA ALA A 428 -18.47 -50.55 -9.28
C ALA A 428 -18.20 -49.40 -8.31
#